data_7b29f92cf942ea99842bd47f1bd832e0
#
_entry.id   7b29f92cf942ea99842bd47f1bd832e0
#
_cell.length_a   1.000
_cell.length_b   1.000
_cell.length_c   1.000
_cell.angle_alpha   90.00
_cell.angle_beta   90.00
_cell.angle_gamma   90.00
#
_symmetry.space_group_name_H-M   'P 1'
#
loop_
_entity.id
_entity.type
_entity.pdbx_description
1 polymer ?
#
loop_
_entity_poly.entity_id
_entity_poly.type
_entity_poly.pdbx_seq_one_letter_code
_entity_poly.pdbx_strand_id
1 'polypeptide(L)'
;MIKVIASDMDGTLLGDDHKPAPETLAAVQRACDSGIRFMIATGRNFPGAMAELKECGLVCDYIVSSGAEVRNPRQQVVAVHPISMELCRTIYEEIKEYPISVTFCTDGNDYKIGTPEEIEESLMLQMHLFFSDLPREELVQTETYQRIIRSTKTVSDMDELEAAKVPIYKLFLYSEDKGMLGELKQRLEQNKEIAVASSFPTNLEITDVKAQKGPVLKEYIESLGYTMDEVMALGDSLNDLSMIEMDFGATVAMANAEPEVKDAAKYITKSNTEFGVAYAIDRLLENQRAEES
;
A
#
# COMPACT_ATOMS: atom_id res chain seq x y z
N MET A 1 25.46 0.63 8.96
CA MET A 1 24.69 -0.38 9.75
C MET A 1 23.22 -0.05 9.67
N ILE A 2 22.37 -1.02 9.28
CA ILE A 2 20.91 -0.82 9.18
C ILE A 2 20.29 -0.72 10.57
N LYS A 3 19.44 0.27 10.75
CA LYS A 3 18.71 0.56 12.01
C LYS A 3 17.19 0.60 11.83
N VAL A 4 16.73 0.66 10.57
CA VAL A 4 15.32 0.69 10.22
C VAL A 4 15.06 -0.35 9.13
N ILE A 5 13.99 -1.14 9.28
CA ILE A 5 13.48 -2.04 8.26
C ILE A 5 12.06 -1.58 7.92
N ALA A 6 11.80 -1.25 6.65
CA ALA A 6 10.48 -0.96 6.12
C ALA A 6 10.05 -2.08 5.17
N SER A 7 8.93 -2.72 5.45
CA SER A 7 8.41 -3.83 4.66
C SER A 7 7.03 -3.51 4.11
N ASP A 8 6.81 -3.78 2.84
CA ASP A 8 5.46 -3.92 2.34
C ASP A 8 4.74 -5.12 2.99
N MET A 9 3.42 -5.19 2.82
CA MET A 9 2.57 -6.25 3.40
C MET A 9 2.23 -7.34 2.39
N ASP A 10 1.45 -6.99 1.39
CA ASP A 10 0.82 -7.93 0.46
C ASP A 10 1.86 -8.45 -0.55
N GLY A 11 2.10 -9.75 -0.60
CA GLY A 11 3.16 -10.33 -1.44
C GLY A 11 4.57 -10.17 -0.87
N THR A 12 4.74 -9.51 0.27
CA THR A 12 6.02 -9.31 0.95
C THR A 12 6.00 -9.91 2.35
N LEU A 13 5.40 -9.22 3.35
CA LEU A 13 5.33 -9.69 4.74
C LEU A 13 4.32 -10.83 4.91
N LEU A 14 3.21 -10.78 4.16
CA LEU A 14 2.11 -11.73 4.22
C LEU A 14 2.33 -12.89 3.24
N GLY A 15 1.98 -14.10 3.67
CA GLY A 15 1.86 -15.28 2.81
C GLY A 15 0.57 -15.26 1.97
N ASP A 16 0.33 -16.34 1.22
CA ASP A 16 -0.87 -16.50 0.38
C ASP A 16 -2.17 -16.60 1.21
N ASP A 17 -2.07 -16.90 2.49
CA ASP A 17 -3.18 -16.91 3.45
C ASP A 17 -3.48 -15.53 4.05
N HIS A 18 -2.84 -14.48 3.52
CA HIS A 18 -2.89 -13.09 4.01
C HIS A 18 -2.45 -12.92 5.46
N LYS A 19 -1.59 -13.80 5.97
CA LYS A 19 -1.04 -13.71 7.33
C LYS A 19 0.49 -13.73 7.32
N PRO A 20 1.13 -13.02 8.26
CA PRO A 20 2.57 -13.18 8.44
C PRO A 20 2.87 -14.57 9.01
N ALA A 21 3.81 -15.28 8.42
CA ALA A 21 4.24 -16.58 8.92
C ALA A 21 4.93 -16.44 10.30
N PRO A 22 4.84 -17.45 11.19
CA PRO A 22 5.53 -17.45 12.49
C PRO A 22 7.04 -17.23 12.35
N GLU A 23 7.67 -17.77 11.32
CA GLU A 23 9.09 -17.60 11.00
C GLU A 23 9.42 -16.14 10.70
N THR A 24 8.55 -15.47 9.93
CA THR A 24 8.68 -14.05 9.58
C THR A 24 8.53 -13.19 10.83
N LEU A 25 7.52 -13.42 11.66
CA LEU A 25 7.33 -12.71 12.93
C LEU A 25 8.52 -12.90 13.88
N ALA A 26 9.06 -14.12 13.97
CA ALA A 26 10.23 -14.39 14.80
C ALA A 26 11.48 -13.66 14.30
N ALA A 27 11.67 -13.51 12.99
CA ALA A 27 12.77 -12.73 12.42
C ALA A 27 12.60 -11.23 12.69
N VAL A 28 11.40 -10.70 12.52
CA VAL A 28 11.08 -9.30 12.87
C VAL A 28 11.37 -9.05 14.35
N GLN A 29 10.95 -9.97 15.25
CA GLN A 29 11.23 -9.84 16.67
C GLN A 29 12.73 -9.83 16.95
N ARG A 30 13.54 -10.71 16.32
CA ARG A 30 15.01 -10.70 16.46
C ARG A 30 15.63 -9.37 16.03
N ALA A 31 15.13 -8.78 14.93
CA ALA A 31 15.58 -7.46 14.50
C ALA A 31 15.25 -6.38 15.55
N CYS A 32 14.02 -6.38 16.06
CA CYS A 32 13.60 -5.44 17.11
C CYS A 32 14.41 -5.61 18.40
N ASP A 33 14.68 -6.85 18.82
CA ASP A 33 15.51 -7.15 19.99
C ASP A 33 16.97 -6.68 19.83
N SER A 34 17.44 -6.59 18.58
CA SER A 34 18.75 -6.02 18.22
C SER A 34 18.74 -4.49 18.09
N GLY A 35 17.63 -3.83 18.43
CA GLY A 35 17.48 -2.38 18.36
C GLY A 35 17.12 -1.82 17.00
N ILE A 36 16.79 -2.67 16.02
CA ILE A 36 16.32 -2.25 14.70
C ILE A 36 14.83 -1.93 14.77
N ARG A 37 14.45 -0.76 14.27
CA ARG A 37 13.06 -0.32 14.18
C ARG A 37 12.39 -0.97 12.99
N PHE A 38 11.23 -1.58 13.20
CA PHE A 38 10.43 -2.17 12.11
C PHE A 38 9.27 -1.25 11.74
N MET A 39 9.01 -1.11 10.44
CA MET A 39 7.94 -0.31 9.86
C MET A 39 7.20 -1.10 8.79
N ILE A 40 5.91 -0.87 8.68
CA ILE A 40 5.07 -1.37 7.58
C ILE A 40 4.81 -0.22 6.60
N ALA A 41 4.93 -0.49 5.28
CA ALA A 41 4.64 0.46 4.22
C ALA A 41 3.68 -0.19 3.21
N THR A 42 2.37 0.09 3.29
CA THR A 42 1.33 -0.61 2.53
C THR A 42 0.36 0.32 1.78
N GLY A 43 -0.22 -0.18 0.70
CA GLY A 43 -1.35 0.45 0.01
C GLY A 43 -2.67 0.38 0.78
N ARG A 44 -2.79 -0.52 1.77
CA ARG A 44 -3.97 -0.63 2.61
C ARG A 44 -4.13 0.61 3.51
N ASN A 45 -5.37 0.97 3.84
CA ASN A 45 -5.63 1.91 4.93
C ASN A 45 -5.34 1.27 6.29
N PHE A 46 -5.25 2.06 7.35
CA PHE A 46 -4.87 1.55 8.68
C PHE A 46 -5.82 0.46 9.21
N PRO A 47 -7.17 0.59 9.14
CA PRO A 47 -8.05 -0.50 9.52
C PRO A 47 -7.84 -1.79 8.72
N GLY A 48 -7.59 -1.67 7.40
CA GLY A 48 -7.30 -2.80 6.52
C GLY A 48 -5.97 -3.49 6.85
N ALA A 49 -4.93 -2.74 7.20
CA ALA A 49 -3.67 -3.31 7.66
C ALA A 49 -3.84 -4.03 9.01
N MET A 50 -4.56 -3.41 9.96
CA MET A 50 -4.80 -3.99 11.28
C MET A 50 -5.70 -5.23 11.27
N ALA A 51 -6.55 -5.39 10.24
CA ALA A 51 -7.36 -6.60 10.09
C ALA A 51 -6.50 -7.86 10.02
N GLU A 52 -5.32 -7.78 9.38
CA GLU A 52 -4.39 -8.90 9.23
C GLU A 52 -3.35 -8.98 10.38
N LEU A 53 -3.02 -7.86 11.00
CA LEU A 53 -1.87 -7.76 11.92
C LEU A 53 -2.22 -7.77 13.41
N LYS A 54 -3.47 -7.49 13.78
CA LYS A 54 -3.85 -7.32 15.21
C LYS A 54 -3.57 -8.54 16.08
N GLU A 55 -3.63 -9.76 15.49
CA GLU A 55 -3.40 -11.01 16.21
C GLU A 55 -1.91 -11.40 16.29
N CYS A 56 -1.04 -10.71 15.52
CA CYS A 56 0.38 -11.02 15.44
C CYS A 56 1.21 -10.41 16.57
N GLY A 57 0.62 -9.51 17.37
CA GLY A 57 1.32 -8.83 18.47
C GLY A 57 2.43 -7.88 17.99
N LEU A 58 2.47 -7.56 16.70
CA LEU A 58 3.50 -6.69 16.12
C LEU A 58 3.28 -5.23 16.55
N VAL A 59 4.32 -4.63 17.13
CA VAL A 59 4.35 -3.20 17.50
C VAL A 59 5.36 -2.50 16.60
N CYS A 60 4.88 -1.70 15.67
CA CYS A 60 5.73 -1.05 14.68
C CYS A 60 5.15 0.31 14.25
N ASP A 61 5.86 1.01 13.39
CA ASP A 61 5.34 2.18 12.68
C ASP A 61 4.58 1.75 11.42
N TYR A 62 3.70 2.62 10.94
CA TYR A 62 2.86 2.33 9.79
C TYR A 62 2.88 3.50 8.81
N ILE A 63 3.24 3.23 7.57
CA ILE A 63 3.02 4.07 6.40
C ILE A 63 1.89 3.38 5.62
N VAL A 64 0.71 3.95 5.64
CA VAL A 64 -0.51 3.35 5.08
C VAL A 64 -1.10 4.21 3.97
N SER A 65 -2.09 3.67 3.25
CA SER A 65 -2.71 4.34 2.11
C SER A 65 -1.69 4.85 1.08
N SER A 66 -0.70 3.99 0.77
CA SER A 66 0.38 4.28 -0.21
C SER A 66 1.27 5.48 0.16
N GLY A 67 1.33 5.85 1.45
CA GLY A 67 2.09 7.00 1.95
C GLY A 67 1.22 8.19 2.39
N ALA A 68 -0.10 8.15 2.18
CA ALA A 68 -0.95 9.26 2.55
C ALA A 68 -1.12 9.45 4.07
N GLU A 69 -0.84 8.43 4.87
CA GLU A 69 -0.91 8.52 6.33
C GLU A 69 0.25 7.78 6.98
N VAL A 70 0.83 8.38 8.03
CA VAL A 70 1.88 7.78 8.86
C VAL A 70 1.42 7.69 10.30
N ARG A 71 1.61 6.53 10.92
CA ARG A 71 1.32 6.30 12.34
C ARG A 71 2.54 5.78 13.08
N ASN A 72 2.70 6.25 14.32
CA ASN A 72 3.73 5.75 15.21
C ASN A 72 3.34 4.39 15.86
N PRO A 73 4.24 3.74 16.64
CA PRO A 73 3.94 2.45 17.27
C PRO A 73 2.78 2.48 18.30
N ARG A 74 2.35 3.69 18.72
CA ARG A 74 1.14 3.87 19.54
C ARG A 74 -0.12 4.05 18.68
N GLN A 75 0.00 3.82 17.36
CA GLN A 75 -1.07 3.96 16.37
C GLN A 75 -1.61 5.41 16.23
N GLN A 76 -0.89 6.38 16.72
CA GLN A 76 -1.24 7.79 16.58
C GLN A 76 -0.81 8.31 15.21
N VAL A 77 -1.67 9.02 14.51
CA VAL A 77 -1.35 9.71 13.26
C VAL A 77 -0.29 10.78 13.54
N VAL A 78 0.82 10.73 12.82
CA VAL A 78 1.94 11.67 12.95
C VAL A 78 2.18 12.51 11.71
N ALA A 79 1.74 12.03 10.55
CA ALA A 79 1.76 12.80 9.29
C ALA A 79 0.61 12.36 8.37
N VAL A 80 0.13 13.27 7.52
CA VAL A 80 -0.86 13.01 6.47
C VAL A 80 -0.53 13.81 5.20
N HIS A 81 -0.75 13.21 4.06
CA HIS A 81 -0.53 13.78 2.73
C HIS A 81 -1.79 13.55 1.84
N PRO A 82 -2.92 14.21 2.13
CA PRO A 82 -4.14 14.05 1.36
C PRO A 82 -4.03 14.74 0.00
N ILE A 83 -4.74 14.22 -1.00
CA ILE A 83 -4.96 14.91 -2.26
C ILE A 83 -5.88 16.12 -1.98
N SER A 84 -5.56 17.28 -2.52
CA SER A 84 -6.46 18.45 -2.40
C SER A 84 -7.78 18.19 -3.12
N MET A 85 -8.88 18.76 -2.63
CA MET A 85 -10.20 18.59 -3.26
C MET A 85 -10.23 19.16 -4.68
N GLU A 86 -9.51 20.25 -4.94
CA GLU A 86 -9.35 20.83 -6.28
C GLU A 86 -8.70 19.84 -7.24
N LEU A 87 -7.62 19.18 -6.79
CA LEU A 87 -6.93 18.16 -7.57
C LEU A 87 -7.80 16.90 -7.75
N CYS A 88 -8.54 16.48 -6.72
CA CYS A 88 -9.52 15.39 -6.85
C CYS A 88 -10.57 15.68 -7.91
N ARG A 89 -11.12 16.91 -7.97
CA ARG A 89 -12.08 17.31 -9.00
C ARG A 89 -11.46 17.25 -10.39
N THR A 90 -10.26 17.80 -10.54
CA THR A 90 -9.53 17.79 -11.82
C THR A 90 -9.33 16.35 -12.32
N ILE A 91 -8.86 15.47 -11.46
CA ILE A 91 -8.66 14.05 -11.80
C ILE A 91 -10.01 13.40 -12.15
N TYR A 92 -11.04 13.59 -11.31
CA TYR A 92 -12.34 12.97 -11.51
C TYR A 92 -12.99 13.40 -12.83
N GLU A 93 -12.96 14.69 -13.17
CA GLU A 93 -13.45 15.18 -14.45
C GLU A 93 -12.73 14.56 -15.65
N GLU A 94 -11.45 14.24 -15.50
CA GLU A 94 -10.66 13.59 -16.55
C GLU A 94 -11.03 12.11 -16.74
N ILE A 95 -11.44 11.42 -15.66
CA ILE A 95 -11.62 9.97 -15.67
C ILE A 95 -13.09 9.50 -15.68
N LYS A 96 -14.05 10.35 -15.32
CA LYS A 96 -15.45 9.97 -15.13
C LYS A 96 -16.15 9.36 -16.37
N GLU A 97 -15.68 9.68 -17.56
CA GLU A 97 -16.25 9.15 -18.82
C GLU A 97 -15.68 7.76 -19.21
N TYR A 98 -14.65 7.29 -18.49
CA TYR A 98 -14.12 5.95 -18.71
C TYR A 98 -14.97 4.90 -17.98
N PRO A 99 -15.09 3.68 -18.54
CA PRO A 99 -15.81 2.57 -17.89
C PRO A 99 -14.95 1.95 -16.77
N ILE A 100 -14.76 2.72 -15.71
CA ILE A 100 -13.93 2.37 -14.55
C ILE A 100 -14.71 2.55 -13.25
N SER A 101 -14.42 1.71 -12.29
CA SER A 101 -14.85 1.91 -10.91
C SER A 101 -13.89 2.89 -10.21
N VAL A 102 -14.43 3.96 -9.63
CA VAL A 102 -13.65 4.95 -8.87
C VAL A 102 -14.04 4.87 -7.39
N THR A 103 -13.04 4.76 -6.53
CA THR A 103 -13.19 4.82 -5.08
C THR A 103 -12.31 5.92 -4.52
N PHE A 104 -12.90 6.85 -3.77
CA PHE A 104 -12.19 7.88 -3.00
C PHE A 104 -11.88 7.31 -1.62
N CYS A 105 -10.64 6.91 -1.39
CA CYS A 105 -10.19 6.31 -0.15
C CYS A 105 -9.85 7.39 0.88
N THR A 106 -10.35 7.22 2.11
CA THR A 106 -10.15 8.17 3.21
C THR A 106 -9.48 7.52 4.43
N ASP A 107 -9.40 8.24 5.52
CA ASP A 107 -8.93 7.74 6.82
C ASP A 107 -9.90 6.76 7.51
N GLY A 108 -11.13 6.67 7.02
CA GLY A 108 -12.17 5.84 7.63
C GLY A 108 -13.04 5.12 6.61
N ASN A 109 -14.08 5.80 6.11
CA ASN A 109 -14.95 5.23 5.10
C ASN A 109 -14.47 5.60 3.70
N ASP A 110 -14.59 4.68 2.77
CA ASP A 110 -14.40 4.99 1.35
C ASP A 110 -15.67 5.62 0.77
N TYR A 111 -15.50 6.45 -0.27
CA TYR A 111 -16.60 7.12 -0.96
C TYR A 111 -16.66 6.72 -2.41
N LYS A 112 -17.88 6.57 -2.93
CA LYS A 112 -18.16 6.39 -4.36
C LYS A 112 -19.24 7.35 -4.80
N ILE A 113 -19.09 7.90 -6.01
CA ILE A 113 -20.07 8.78 -6.65
C ILE A 113 -20.95 7.93 -7.55
N GLY A 114 -22.28 8.06 -7.41
CA GLY A 114 -23.28 7.36 -8.21
C GLY A 114 -24.53 6.98 -7.44
N THR A 115 -25.43 6.26 -8.08
CA THR A 115 -26.61 5.68 -7.42
C THR A 115 -26.22 4.42 -6.62
N PRO A 116 -27.04 4.00 -5.65
CA PRO A 116 -26.79 2.77 -4.91
C PRO A 116 -26.61 1.54 -5.80
N GLU A 117 -27.37 1.45 -6.89
CA GLU A 117 -27.32 0.36 -7.86
C GLU A 117 -26.00 0.36 -8.64
N GLU A 118 -25.54 1.51 -9.13
CA GLU A 118 -24.26 1.64 -9.84
C GLU A 118 -23.09 1.31 -8.90
N ILE A 119 -23.20 1.67 -7.64
CA ILE A 119 -22.16 1.37 -6.65
C ILE A 119 -22.13 -0.11 -6.31
N GLU A 120 -23.28 -0.77 -6.16
CA GLU A 120 -23.32 -2.22 -5.97
C GLU A 120 -22.67 -2.95 -7.15
N GLU A 121 -22.98 -2.57 -8.40
CA GLU A 121 -22.37 -3.15 -9.58
C GLU A 121 -20.85 -2.91 -9.62
N SER A 122 -20.42 -1.69 -9.31
CA SER A 122 -19.01 -1.30 -9.22
C SER A 122 -18.26 -2.11 -8.16
N LEU A 123 -18.88 -2.35 -7.00
CA LEU A 123 -18.30 -3.19 -5.94
C LEU A 123 -18.24 -4.66 -6.35
N MET A 124 -19.28 -5.17 -7.03
CA MET A 124 -19.26 -6.53 -7.56
C MET A 124 -18.15 -6.73 -8.59
N LEU A 125 -17.95 -5.78 -9.48
CA LEU A 125 -16.85 -5.81 -10.44
C LEU A 125 -15.49 -5.85 -9.70
N GLN A 126 -15.30 -5.01 -8.69
CA GLN A 126 -14.09 -4.98 -7.87
C GLN A 126 -13.88 -6.29 -7.10
N MET A 127 -14.94 -6.94 -6.63
CA MET A 127 -14.85 -8.21 -5.89
C MET A 127 -14.42 -9.39 -6.77
N HIS A 128 -14.76 -9.37 -8.07
CA HIS A 128 -14.27 -10.38 -9.01
C HIS A 128 -12.75 -10.39 -9.18
N LEU A 129 -12.05 -9.28 -8.86
CA LEU A 129 -10.59 -9.26 -8.78
C LEU A 129 -10.03 -10.20 -7.71
N PHE A 130 -10.69 -10.22 -6.55
CA PHE A 130 -10.22 -10.98 -5.40
C PHE A 130 -10.78 -12.42 -5.38
N PHE A 131 -11.91 -12.64 -6.05
CA PHE A 131 -12.67 -13.89 -6.00
C PHE A 131 -13.25 -14.24 -7.38
N SER A 132 -12.38 -14.31 -8.39
CA SER A 132 -12.76 -14.54 -9.80
C SER A 132 -13.63 -15.78 -10.07
N ASP A 133 -13.53 -16.80 -9.20
CA ASP A 133 -14.19 -18.08 -9.39
C ASP A 133 -15.49 -18.22 -8.59
N LEU A 134 -15.86 -17.22 -7.78
CA LEU A 134 -17.07 -17.27 -6.96
C LEU A 134 -18.28 -16.66 -7.71
N PRO A 135 -19.44 -17.32 -7.70
CA PRO A 135 -20.67 -16.73 -8.20
C PRO A 135 -21.13 -15.56 -7.33
N ARG A 136 -21.90 -14.62 -7.92
CA ARG A 136 -22.37 -13.39 -7.26
C ARG A 136 -23.03 -13.66 -5.90
N GLU A 137 -23.85 -14.72 -5.83
CA GLU A 137 -24.59 -15.08 -4.60
C GLU A 137 -23.65 -15.48 -3.45
N GLU A 138 -22.50 -16.06 -3.75
CA GLU A 138 -21.47 -16.40 -2.78
C GLU A 138 -20.59 -15.21 -2.45
N LEU A 139 -20.24 -14.38 -3.45
CA LEU A 139 -19.44 -13.17 -3.27
C LEU A 139 -20.05 -12.23 -2.22
N VAL A 140 -21.37 -11.99 -2.28
CA VAL A 140 -22.06 -11.10 -1.33
C VAL A 140 -22.06 -11.64 0.11
N GLN A 141 -21.81 -12.94 0.31
CA GLN A 141 -21.71 -13.55 1.64
C GLN A 141 -20.29 -13.50 2.22
N THR A 142 -19.28 -13.14 1.42
CA THR A 142 -17.91 -13.05 1.91
C THR A 142 -17.77 -11.94 2.95
N GLU A 143 -16.93 -12.18 3.96
CA GLU A 143 -16.62 -11.17 4.98
C GLU A 143 -16.00 -9.92 4.35
N THR A 144 -15.19 -10.09 3.31
CA THR A 144 -14.57 -9.01 2.55
C THR A 144 -15.61 -8.11 1.89
N TYR A 145 -16.60 -8.67 1.16
CA TYR A 145 -17.69 -7.89 0.57
C TYR A 145 -18.47 -7.14 1.64
N GLN A 146 -18.88 -7.83 2.69
CA GLN A 146 -19.65 -7.24 3.79
C GLN A 146 -18.88 -6.12 4.50
N ARG A 147 -17.57 -6.24 4.63
CA ARG A 147 -16.72 -5.19 5.19
C ARG A 147 -16.66 -3.99 4.27
N ILE A 148 -16.37 -4.19 2.98
CA ILE A 148 -16.28 -3.11 1.98
C ILE A 148 -17.58 -2.34 1.87
N ILE A 149 -18.72 -3.02 1.72
CA ILE A 149 -20.03 -2.34 1.59
C ILE A 149 -20.41 -1.52 2.84
N ARG A 150 -20.05 -2.01 4.03
CA ARG A 150 -20.28 -1.25 5.28
C ARG A 150 -19.39 -0.02 5.41
N SER A 151 -18.18 -0.06 4.86
CA SER A 151 -17.24 1.06 4.90
C SER A 151 -17.38 2.00 3.70
N THR A 152 -18.19 1.66 2.69
CA THR A 152 -18.42 2.50 1.52
C THR A 152 -19.61 3.41 1.73
N LYS A 153 -19.41 4.71 1.52
CA LYS A 153 -20.47 5.74 1.49
C LYS A 153 -20.73 6.17 0.06
N THR A 154 -22.01 6.38 -0.23
CA THR A 154 -22.47 6.88 -1.52
C THR A 154 -22.66 8.38 -1.43
N VAL A 155 -22.22 9.11 -2.45
CA VAL A 155 -22.49 10.53 -2.67
C VAL A 155 -22.96 10.73 -4.11
N SER A 156 -23.78 11.73 -4.36
CA SER A 156 -24.36 11.99 -5.67
C SER A 156 -23.37 12.63 -6.64
N ASP A 157 -22.41 13.41 -6.13
CA ASP A 157 -21.46 14.19 -6.91
C ASP A 157 -20.25 14.65 -6.07
N MET A 158 -19.34 15.37 -6.73
CA MET A 158 -18.14 15.92 -6.10
C MET A 158 -18.45 17.03 -5.07
N ASP A 159 -19.60 17.72 -5.16
CA ASP A 159 -19.96 18.77 -4.21
C ASP A 159 -20.41 18.14 -2.88
N GLU A 160 -21.13 17.03 -2.93
CA GLU A 160 -21.49 16.26 -1.75
C GLU A 160 -20.26 15.61 -1.11
N LEU A 161 -19.31 15.11 -1.90
CA LEU A 161 -18.04 14.60 -1.39
C LEU A 161 -17.24 15.70 -0.67
N GLU A 162 -17.14 16.89 -1.26
CA GLU A 162 -16.46 18.04 -0.63
C GLU A 162 -17.16 18.49 0.67
N ALA A 163 -18.50 18.47 0.68
CA ALA A 163 -19.28 18.80 1.87
C ALA A 163 -19.06 17.82 3.03
N ALA A 164 -18.62 16.59 2.76
CA ALA A 164 -18.27 15.62 3.79
C ALA A 164 -17.01 16.00 4.59
N LYS A 165 -16.15 16.89 4.06
CA LYS A 165 -14.92 17.40 4.70
C LYS A 165 -13.98 16.33 5.20
N VAL A 166 -13.88 15.24 4.47
CA VAL A 166 -12.96 14.12 4.76
C VAL A 166 -11.67 14.27 3.97
N PRO A 167 -10.51 13.88 4.51
CA PRO A 167 -9.28 13.85 3.74
C PRO A 167 -9.35 12.74 2.70
N ILE A 168 -9.08 13.04 1.44
CA ILE A 168 -8.95 12.02 0.39
C ILE A 168 -7.49 11.62 0.32
N TYR A 169 -7.19 10.37 0.66
CA TYR A 169 -5.83 9.84 0.67
C TYR A 169 -5.41 9.28 -0.68
N LYS A 170 -6.38 8.68 -1.40
CA LYS A 170 -6.11 7.99 -2.65
C LYS A 170 -7.38 7.88 -3.48
N LEU A 171 -7.28 8.02 -4.81
CA LEU A 171 -8.28 7.51 -5.73
C LEU A 171 -7.83 6.11 -6.17
N PHE A 172 -8.68 5.11 -5.94
CA PHE A 172 -8.47 3.76 -6.41
C PHE A 172 -9.37 3.52 -7.63
N LEU A 173 -8.75 3.27 -8.77
CA LEU A 173 -9.42 3.01 -10.03
C LEU A 173 -9.34 1.52 -10.33
N TYR A 174 -10.43 0.95 -10.82
CA TYR A 174 -10.49 -0.44 -11.21
C TYR A 174 -11.17 -0.64 -12.57
N SER A 175 -10.59 -1.50 -13.42
CA SER A 175 -11.18 -1.98 -14.64
C SER A 175 -10.56 -3.32 -15.05
N GLU A 176 -11.34 -4.16 -15.74
CA GLU A 176 -10.82 -5.37 -16.40
C GLU A 176 -10.08 -5.05 -17.71
N ASP A 177 -10.30 -3.87 -18.30
CA ASP A 177 -9.60 -3.40 -19.50
C ASP A 177 -8.21 -2.83 -19.15
N LYS A 178 -7.23 -3.75 -19.15
CA LYS A 178 -5.82 -3.41 -18.86
C LYS A 178 -5.22 -2.46 -19.91
N GLY A 179 -5.67 -2.53 -21.16
CA GLY A 179 -5.20 -1.65 -22.23
C GLY A 179 -5.60 -0.21 -21.96
N MET A 180 -6.89 -0.01 -21.68
CA MET A 180 -7.42 1.30 -21.29
C MET A 180 -6.75 1.85 -20.02
N LEU A 181 -6.54 1.02 -18.99
CA LEU A 181 -5.83 1.45 -17.78
C LEU A 181 -4.38 1.86 -18.08
N GLY A 182 -3.69 1.16 -18.99
CA GLY A 182 -2.35 1.51 -19.43
C GLY A 182 -2.28 2.89 -20.12
N GLU A 183 -3.23 3.17 -21.03
CA GLU A 183 -3.34 4.47 -21.70
C GLU A 183 -3.69 5.58 -20.69
N LEU A 184 -4.64 5.31 -19.81
CA LEU A 184 -5.06 6.25 -18.76
C LEU A 184 -3.89 6.58 -17.81
N LYS A 185 -3.09 5.57 -17.42
CA LYS A 185 -1.89 5.76 -16.60
C LYS A 185 -0.93 6.74 -17.27
N GLN A 186 -0.56 6.49 -18.55
CA GLN A 186 0.35 7.37 -19.29
C GLN A 186 -0.16 8.81 -19.38
N ARG A 187 -1.47 8.99 -19.51
CA ARG A 187 -2.10 10.30 -19.54
C ARG A 187 -2.03 11.00 -18.17
N LEU A 188 -2.41 10.31 -17.11
CA LEU A 188 -2.40 10.84 -15.74
C LEU A 188 -0.99 11.19 -15.25
N GLU A 189 0.05 10.44 -15.64
CA GLU A 189 1.46 10.70 -15.33
C GLU A 189 2.01 12.02 -15.91
N GLN A 190 1.28 12.67 -16.84
CA GLN A 190 1.63 14.01 -17.30
C GLN A 190 1.37 15.07 -16.21
N ASN A 191 0.46 14.82 -15.28
CA ASN A 191 0.23 15.68 -14.14
C ASN A 191 1.30 15.43 -13.06
N LYS A 192 2.12 16.46 -12.77
CA LYS A 192 3.25 16.37 -11.82
C LYS A 192 2.84 16.57 -10.35
N GLU A 193 1.57 16.83 -10.08
CA GLU A 193 1.04 16.97 -8.73
C GLU A 193 0.55 15.64 -8.15
N ILE A 194 0.48 14.58 -8.99
CA ILE A 194 0.05 13.26 -8.58
C ILE A 194 1.12 12.20 -8.82
N ALA A 195 1.03 11.11 -8.08
CA ALA A 195 1.70 9.85 -8.36
C ALA A 195 0.67 8.81 -8.79
N VAL A 196 1.00 8.02 -9.82
CA VAL A 196 0.15 6.95 -10.35
C VAL A 196 0.90 5.63 -10.21
N ALA A 197 0.40 4.76 -9.35
CA ALA A 197 0.96 3.43 -9.11
C ALA A 197 -0.08 2.34 -9.45
N SER A 198 0.34 1.10 -9.37
CA SER A 198 -0.51 -0.08 -9.55
C SER A 198 -0.02 -1.18 -8.60
N SER A 199 -0.94 -1.87 -7.96
CA SER A 199 -0.66 -3.09 -7.18
C SER A 199 -1.09 -4.36 -7.91
N PHE A 200 -1.95 -4.21 -8.93
CA PHE A 200 -2.41 -5.30 -9.81
C PHE A 200 -2.57 -4.77 -11.24
N PRO A 201 -2.50 -5.63 -12.28
CA PRO A 201 -2.69 -5.21 -13.67
C PRO A 201 -4.05 -4.58 -14.00
N THR A 202 -5.00 -4.65 -13.08
CA THR A 202 -6.40 -4.22 -13.24
C THR A 202 -6.74 -3.01 -12.39
N ASN A 203 -5.76 -2.37 -11.72
CA ASN A 203 -6.01 -1.17 -10.93
C ASN A 203 -5.00 -0.05 -11.21
N LEU A 204 -5.41 1.16 -10.89
CA LEU A 204 -4.52 2.31 -10.70
C LEU A 204 -4.79 2.93 -9.33
N GLU A 205 -3.75 3.39 -8.68
CA GLU A 205 -3.77 4.12 -7.43
C GLU A 205 -3.21 5.52 -7.67
N ILE A 206 -4.02 6.54 -7.45
CA ILE A 206 -3.62 7.92 -7.62
C ILE A 206 -3.52 8.56 -6.24
N THR A 207 -2.35 9.10 -5.93
CA THR A 207 -2.08 9.81 -4.67
C THR A 207 -1.55 11.21 -4.97
N ASP A 208 -1.50 12.09 -3.96
CA ASP A 208 -0.65 13.28 -4.05
C ASP A 208 0.79 12.86 -4.33
N VAL A 209 1.53 13.63 -5.12
CA VAL A 209 2.91 13.31 -5.48
C VAL A 209 3.84 13.12 -4.27
N LYS A 210 3.50 13.73 -3.13
CA LYS A 210 4.22 13.56 -1.87
C LYS A 210 3.84 12.28 -1.13
N ALA A 211 2.64 11.73 -1.41
CA ALA A 211 2.12 10.54 -0.77
C ALA A 211 2.56 9.28 -1.54
N GLN A 212 3.85 8.96 -1.47
CA GLN A 212 4.42 7.74 -2.01
C GLN A 212 5.24 7.05 -0.92
N LYS A 213 5.29 5.71 -0.92
CA LYS A 213 5.96 4.93 0.14
C LYS A 213 7.41 5.40 0.38
N GLY A 214 8.21 5.59 -0.66
CA GLY A 214 9.61 5.97 -0.55
C GLY A 214 9.84 7.39 -0.01
N PRO A 215 9.32 8.45 -0.66
CA PRO A 215 9.43 9.81 -0.17
C PRO A 215 8.95 9.98 1.27
N VAL A 216 7.81 9.39 1.62
CA VAL A 216 7.25 9.47 2.99
C VAL A 216 8.09 8.67 3.98
N LEU A 217 8.60 7.50 3.60
CA LEU A 217 9.55 6.75 4.44
C LEU A 217 10.78 7.60 4.73
N LYS A 218 11.36 8.23 3.70
CA LYS A 218 12.53 9.13 3.87
C LYS A 218 12.21 10.26 4.84
N GLU A 219 11.13 11.01 4.60
CA GLU A 219 10.73 12.12 5.48
C GLU A 219 10.56 11.64 6.93
N TYR A 220 9.89 10.51 7.11
CA TYR A 220 9.61 10.00 8.45
C TYR A 220 10.87 9.52 9.17
N ILE A 221 11.76 8.75 8.53
CA ILE A 221 12.99 8.29 9.16
C ILE A 221 13.92 9.45 9.51
N GLU A 222 14.02 10.48 8.65
CA GLU A 222 14.78 11.69 8.91
C GLU A 222 14.23 12.46 10.13
N SER A 223 12.90 12.53 10.30
CA SER A 223 12.25 13.13 11.47
C SER A 223 12.57 12.39 12.78
N LEU A 224 12.92 11.12 12.69
CA LEU A 224 13.33 10.27 13.81
C LEU A 224 14.85 10.29 14.04
N GLY A 225 15.61 11.00 13.20
CA GLY A 225 17.07 11.14 13.29
C GLY A 225 17.87 10.01 12.61
N TYR A 226 17.24 9.21 11.76
CA TYR A 226 17.92 8.21 10.92
C TYR A 226 18.31 8.79 9.57
N THR A 227 19.30 8.16 8.93
CA THR A 227 19.76 8.48 7.59
C THR A 227 19.33 7.40 6.58
N MET A 228 19.35 7.70 5.29
CA MET A 228 18.90 6.76 4.25
C MET A 228 19.75 5.48 4.21
N ASP A 229 21.05 5.57 4.45
CA ASP A 229 21.98 4.43 4.51
C ASP A 229 21.73 3.49 5.71
N GLU A 230 20.91 3.91 6.68
CA GLU A 230 20.49 3.11 7.82
C GLU A 230 19.18 2.35 7.60
N VAL A 231 18.61 2.41 6.39
CA VAL A 231 17.30 1.80 6.04
C VAL A 231 17.49 0.58 5.15
N MET A 232 16.76 -0.50 5.46
CA MET A 232 16.47 -1.61 4.56
C MET A 232 14.99 -1.57 4.19
N ALA A 233 14.69 -1.48 2.89
CA ALA A 233 13.32 -1.48 2.36
C ALA A 233 13.04 -2.78 1.59
N LEU A 234 11.86 -3.40 1.79
CA LEU A 234 11.44 -4.64 1.11
C LEU A 234 10.08 -4.43 0.42
N GLY A 235 9.95 -4.95 -0.80
CA GLY A 235 8.71 -4.86 -1.58
C GLY A 235 8.67 -5.83 -2.75
N ASP A 236 7.52 -5.93 -3.42
CA ASP A 236 7.29 -6.84 -4.54
C ASP A 236 6.51 -6.24 -5.71
N SER A 237 5.70 -5.22 -5.49
CA SER A 237 4.77 -4.67 -6.47
C SER A 237 5.19 -3.29 -6.99
N LEU A 238 4.60 -2.84 -8.11
CA LEU A 238 4.93 -1.56 -8.74
C LEU A 238 4.66 -0.34 -7.83
N ASN A 239 3.76 -0.45 -6.84
CA ASN A 239 3.56 0.60 -5.84
C ASN A 239 4.69 0.70 -4.82
N ASP A 240 5.64 -0.28 -4.81
CA ASP A 240 6.85 -0.25 -3.99
C ASP A 240 8.03 0.42 -4.70
N LEU A 241 7.96 0.61 -6.02
CA LEU A 241 9.07 1.18 -6.80
C LEU A 241 9.58 2.48 -6.20
N SER A 242 8.67 3.36 -5.78
CA SER A 242 9.05 4.63 -5.13
C SER A 242 9.93 4.44 -3.88
N MET A 243 9.86 3.28 -3.23
CA MET A 243 10.67 2.92 -2.05
C MET A 243 11.93 2.13 -2.46
N ILE A 244 11.80 1.23 -3.44
CA ILE A 244 12.90 0.36 -3.89
C ILE A 244 13.94 1.13 -4.72
N GLU A 245 13.54 2.16 -5.47
CA GLU A 245 14.42 3.05 -6.24
C GLU A 245 15.18 4.07 -5.38
N MET A 246 14.81 4.24 -4.10
CA MET A 246 15.51 5.16 -3.20
C MET A 246 16.92 4.64 -2.88
N ASP A 247 17.86 5.57 -2.69
CA ASP A 247 19.23 5.21 -2.29
C ASP A 247 19.31 4.87 -0.78
N PHE A 248 18.45 3.96 -0.34
CA PHE A 248 18.53 3.38 0.99
C PHE A 248 19.73 2.45 1.12
N GLY A 249 20.20 2.22 2.34
CA GLY A 249 21.33 1.33 2.62
C GLY A 249 21.16 -0.08 2.02
N ALA A 250 19.93 -0.60 2.04
CA ALA A 250 19.55 -1.80 1.32
C ALA A 250 18.14 -1.65 0.74
N THR A 251 17.94 -2.04 -0.52
CA THR A 251 16.63 -2.23 -1.13
C THR A 251 16.52 -3.66 -1.62
N VAL A 252 15.44 -4.35 -1.26
CA VAL A 252 15.30 -5.80 -1.39
C VAL A 252 13.99 -6.12 -2.11
N ALA A 253 14.08 -6.70 -3.29
CA ALA A 253 12.93 -7.25 -3.99
C ALA A 253 12.66 -8.69 -3.54
N MET A 254 11.38 -9.03 -3.38
CA MET A 254 10.98 -10.42 -3.17
C MET A 254 11.20 -11.27 -4.43
N ALA A 255 11.41 -12.58 -4.29
CA ALA A 255 11.56 -13.47 -5.47
C ALA A 255 10.27 -13.53 -6.32
N ASN A 256 9.11 -13.31 -5.71
CA ASN A 256 7.82 -13.18 -6.39
C ASN A 256 7.55 -11.77 -6.94
N ALA A 257 8.46 -10.80 -6.76
CA ALA A 257 8.25 -9.42 -7.18
C ALA A 257 8.14 -9.27 -8.72
N GLU A 258 7.50 -8.19 -9.13
CA GLU A 258 7.46 -7.76 -10.53
C GLU A 258 8.88 -7.54 -11.07
N PRO A 259 9.10 -7.78 -12.39
CA PRO A 259 10.43 -7.64 -12.99
C PRO A 259 11.06 -6.26 -12.74
N GLU A 260 10.30 -5.19 -12.86
CA GLU A 260 10.74 -3.82 -12.68
C GLU A 260 11.23 -3.56 -11.24
N VAL A 261 10.57 -4.17 -10.26
CA VAL A 261 10.96 -4.07 -8.83
C VAL A 261 12.28 -4.81 -8.58
N LYS A 262 12.46 -5.99 -9.21
CA LYS A 262 13.71 -6.74 -9.14
C LYS A 262 14.88 -6.00 -9.78
N ASP A 263 14.63 -5.36 -10.92
CA ASP A 263 15.65 -4.60 -11.66
C ASP A 263 16.10 -3.33 -10.89
N ALA A 264 15.19 -2.73 -10.13
CA ALA A 264 15.49 -1.54 -9.31
C ALA A 264 16.17 -1.86 -7.97
N ALA A 265 16.00 -3.06 -7.44
CA ALA A 265 16.46 -3.42 -6.11
C ALA A 265 17.98 -3.72 -6.07
N LYS A 266 18.63 -3.35 -4.96
CA LYS A 266 20.04 -3.71 -4.70
C LYS A 266 20.23 -5.22 -4.46
N TYR A 267 19.19 -5.89 -3.92
CA TYR A 267 19.21 -7.31 -3.57
C TYR A 267 17.89 -7.98 -3.90
N ILE A 268 17.93 -9.30 -4.13
CA ILE A 268 16.74 -10.14 -4.27
C ILE A 268 16.77 -11.17 -3.14
N THR A 269 15.66 -11.29 -2.41
CA THR A 269 15.45 -12.32 -1.38
C THR A 269 14.59 -13.47 -1.90
N LYS A 270 14.13 -14.37 -1.03
CA LYS A 270 13.19 -15.45 -1.35
C LYS A 270 11.78 -14.88 -1.57
N SER A 271 10.83 -15.74 -2.00
CA SER A 271 9.43 -15.37 -2.11
C SER A 271 8.78 -15.16 -0.73
N ASN A 272 7.62 -14.52 -0.70
CA ASN A 272 6.82 -14.37 0.51
C ASN A 272 6.42 -15.73 1.12
N THR A 273 6.12 -16.73 0.28
CA THR A 273 5.79 -18.11 0.70
C THR A 273 7.01 -18.91 1.18
N GLU A 274 8.23 -18.47 0.86
CA GLU A 274 9.51 -19.05 1.31
C GLU A 274 10.15 -18.21 2.43
N PHE A 275 9.36 -17.39 3.11
CA PHE A 275 9.80 -16.53 4.22
C PHE A 275 10.90 -15.52 3.82
N GLY A 276 10.76 -14.88 2.67
CA GLY A 276 11.78 -13.99 2.10
C GLY A 276 12.14 -12.81 3.00
N VAL A 277 11.18 -12.25 3.74
CA VAL A 277 11.45 -11.18 4.73
C VAL A 277 12.31 -11.72 5.87
N ALA A 278 11.99 -12.91 6.41
CA ALA A 278 12.80 -13.54 7.45
C ALA A 278 14.23 -13.80 6.97
N TYR A 279 14.39 -14.35 5.75
CA TYR A 279 15.69 -14.61 5.17
C TYR A 279 16.51 -13.31 5.03
N ALA A 280 15.93 -12.23 4.53
CA ALA A 280 16.60 -10.94 4.39
C ALA A 280 17.06 -10.38 5.74
N ILE A 281 16.18 -10.44 6.76
CA ILE A 281 16.49 -10.00 8.12
C ILE A 281 17.62 -10.83 8.73
N ASP A 282 17.58 -12.15 8.63
CA ASP A 282 18.62 -13.03 9.22
C ASP A 282 19.98 -12.78 8.55
N ARG A 283 20.02 -12.62 7.23
CA ARG A 283 21.24 -12.24 6.50
C ARG A 283 21.79 -10.88 6.93
N LEU A 284 20.90 -9.90 7.15
CA LEU A 284 21.29 -8.59 7.67
C LEU A 284 21.94 -8.72 9.05
N LEU A 285 21.33 -9.43 9.98
CA LEU A 285 21.83 -9.60 11.35
C LEU A 285 23.15 -10.38 11.40
N GLU A 286 23.34 -11.40 10.53
CA GLU A 286 24.59 -12.13 10.38
C GLU A 286 25.73 -11.21 9.91
N ASN A 287 25.48 -10.39 8.89
CA ASN A 287 26.48 -9.47 8.33
C ASN A 287 26.89 -8.40 9.36
N GLN A 288 25.93 -7.81 10.07
CA GLN A 288 26.22 -6.79 11.10
C GLN A 288 27.07 -7.36 12.24
N ARG A 289 26.81 -8.59 12.70
CA ARG A 289 27.63 -9.25 13.73
C ARG A 289 29.05 -9.55 13.24
N ALA A 290 29.23 -9.86 11.96
CA ALA A 290 30.53 -10.11 11.38
C ALA A 290 31.39 -8.83 11.25
N GLU A 291 30.73 -7.67 11.06
CA GLU A 291 31.41 -6.36 11.02
C GLU A 291 31.84 -5.84 12.41
N GLU A 292 31.18 -6.28 13.48
CA GLU A 292 31.49 -5.92 14.86
C GLU A 292 32.59 -6.81 15.49
N SER A 293 32.93 -7.93 14.85
CA SER A 293 33.92 -8.91 15.34
C SER A 293 35.32 -8.68 14.79
#